data_71e239a50d851fa2416913ccd9271a69
#
_entry.id   71e239a50d851fa2416913ccd9271a69
#
_cell.length_a   1.000
_cell.length_b   1.000
_cell.length_c   1.000
_cell.angle_alpha   90.00
_cell.angle_beta   90.00
_cell.angle_gamma   90.00
#
_symmetry.space_group_name_H-M   'P 1'
#
loop_
_entity.id
_entity.type
_entity.pdbx_description
1 polymer ?
#
loop_
_entity_poly.entity_id
_entity_poly.type
_entity_poly.pdbx_seq_one_letter_code
_entity_poly.pdbx_strand_id
1 'polypeptide(L)'
;HKNLEYKGWMSHKKTLELYSQTSISVAPSFWDEPFGRTSMEAASRGCATIISKKGGLIETIPNALYLVDLTTKTLFNKIEYLIKNKKERKNLQKKSYQNVLHKLEVNSKKIDTYRNEILNTINFPTIRKNNYKIIHISNFGNRLFNRLYFISIAKKISNALIRLGHDVINISDRDTIRFNRNISGKSGINYLNKLFVETVRNYSPDLIVLGHSDNLKAESLEKIKNLKKDIKIIQWFEDNLHKSGPDPVSNQKKLLKYDNFIDHNFITTHPSALKFIKNKKKYSYLPIPVDKNIEKLNIYQNNQAIYDLFFTMSHGVNRGVLKANKYDVRYPFVEKLLKKNPNILFDIYGYKTRQPIWSEDFYHTINLSKMGLNLSRTNSVKYYTSNRISSLI
;
A
#
# COMPACT_ATOMS: atom_id res chain seq x y z
N HIS A 1 -4.51 47.60 16.11
CA HIS A 1 -5.77 48.06 15.54
C HIS A 1 -6.92 47.70 16.46
N LYS A 2 -7.80 48.67 16.83
CA LYS A 2 -8.95 48.46 17.79
C LYS A 2 -9.93 47.32 17.34
N ASN A 3 -9.91 46.91 16.09
CA ASN A 3 -10.85 45.95 15.49
C ASN A 3 -10.19 44.66 15.02
N LEU A 4 -8.97 44.36 15.48
CA LEU A 4 -8.24 43.15 15.11
C LEU A 4 -8.07 42.29 16.39
N GLU A 5 -8.54 41.06 16.35
CA GLU A 5 -8.37 40.07 17.41
C GLU A 5 -7.56 38.88 16.86
N TYR A 6 -6.42 38.60 17.46
CA TYR A 6 -5.59 37.44 17.17
C TYR A 6 -5.96 36.28 18.10
N LYS A 7 -6.56 35.20 17.55
CA LYS A 7 -7.03 34.07 18.33
C LYS A 7 -5.97 33.01 18.65
N GLY A 8 -4.79 33.12 18.01
CA GLY A 8 -3.74 32.12 18.19
C GLY A 8 -4.15 30.71 17.74
N TRP A 9 -3.56 29.71 18.37
CA TRP A 9 -3.87 28.30 18.12
C TRP A 9 -5.17 27.89 18.80
N MET A 10 -6.12 27.33 18.06
CA MET A 10 -7.40 26.87 18.58
C MET A 10 -7.62 25.38 18.24
N SER A 11 -8.36 24.69 19.11
CA SER A 11 -8.82 23.34 18.78
C SER A 11 -9.81 23.40 17.61
N HIS A 12 -9.89 22.34 16.82
CA HIS A 12 -10.78 22.23 15.66
C HIS A 12 -12.24 22.56 16.01
N LYS A 13 -12.74 22.08 17.14
CA LYS A 13 -14.09 22.38 17.64
C LYS A 13 -14.30 23.90 17.82
N LYS A 14 -13.39 24.58 18.49
CA LYS A 14 -13.45 26.05 18.70
C LYS A 14 -13.35 26.81 17.37
N THR A 15 -12.55 26.35 16.44
CA THR A 15 -12.46 26.94 15.10
C THR A 15 -13.79 26.83 14.34
N LEU A 16 -14.47 25.70 14.40
CA LEU A 16 -15.78 25.52 13.78
C LEU A 16 -16.87 26.41 14.45
N GLU A 17 -16.81 26.55 15.78
CA GLU A 17 -17.70 27.46 16.52
C GLU A 17 -17.48 28.91 16.08
N LEU A 18 -16.22 29.32 15.91
CA LEU A 18 -15.89 30.66 15.41
C LEU A 18 -16.43 30.89 13.99
N TYR A 19 -16.27 29.92 13.09
CA TYR A 19 -16.86 30.02 11.74
C TYR A 19 -18.37 30.17 11.78
N SER A 20 -19.08 29.53 12.72
CA SER A 20 -20.53 29.67 12.84
C SER A 20 -20.96 31.11 13.20
N GLN A 21 -20.07 31.93 13.76
CA GLN A 21 -20.27 33.34 14.08
C GLN A 21 -19.68 34.30 13.07
N THR A 22 -19.05 33.76 12.02
CA THR A 22 -18.30 34.53 11.04
C THR A 22 -19.06 34.69 9.71
N SER A 23 -19.25 35.92 9.26
CA SER A 23 -19.96 36.22 7.99
C SER A 23 -19.12 36.02 6.76
N ILE A 24 -17.82 36.32 6.81
CA ILE A 24 -16.88 36.28 5.68
C ILE A 24 -15.62 35.56 6.15
N SER A 25 -15.20 34.54 5.43
CA SER A 25 -13.93 33.84 5.64
C SER A 25 -12.97 34.08 4.45
N VAL A 26 -11.69 34.21 4.75
CA VAL A 26 -10.64 34.48 3.75
C VAL A 26 -9.55 33.43 3.85
N ALA A 27 -9.20 32.78 2.73
CA ALA A 27 -8.09 31.87 2.62
C ALA A 27 -7.20 32.23 1.40
N PRO A 28 -6.26 33.18 1.57
CA PRO A 28 -5.44 33.73 0.50
C PRO A 28 -4.14 32.93 0.36
N SER A 29 -4.22 31.67 -0.07
CA SER A 29 -3.05 30.81 -0.24
C SER A 29 -2.18 31.26 -1.40
N PHE A 30 -0.86 31.38 -1.15
CA PHE A 30 0.15 31.71 -2.17
C PHE A 30 0.63 30.47 -2.95
N TRP A 31 0.32 29.28 -2.49
CA TRP A 31 0.71 28.00 -3.07
C TRP A 31 -0.52 27.21 -3.55
N ASP A 32 -0.29 26.17 -4.35
CA ASP A 32 -1.37 25.32 -4.85
C ASP A 32 -1.82 24.36 -3.74
N GLU A 33 -2.90 24.74 -3.08
CA GLU A 33 -3.53 23.93 -2.02
C GLU A 33 -4.04 22.61 -2.60
N PRO A 34 -3.70 21.45 -2.00
CA PRO A 34 -4.22 20.16 -2.46
C PRO A 34 -5.75 20.05 -2.35
N PHE A 35 -6.34 20.64 -1.29
CA PHE A 35 -7.78 20.51 -1.02
C PHE A 35 -8.44 21.78 -0.46
N GLY A 36 -7.77 22.53 0.43
CA GLY A 36 -8.34 23.75 1.04
C GLY A 36 -9.37 23.48 2.13
N ARG A 37 -9.04 22.62 3.07
CA ARG A 37 -9.93 22.19 4.16
C ARG A 37 -10.53 23.35 4.96
N THR A 38 -9.74 24.38 5.29
CA THR A 38 -10.17 25.54 6.06
C THR A 38 -11.32 26.30 5.39
N SER A 39 -11.24 26.46 4.07
CA SER A 39 -12.28 27.12 3.28
C SER A 39 -13.58 26.31 3.25
N MET A 40 -13.47 25.00 3.13
CA MET A 40 -14.62 24.10 3.16
C MET A 40 -15.29 24.07 4.53
N GLU A 41 -14.52 24.05 5.61
CA GLU A 41 -15.04 24.13 6.98
C GLU A 41 -15.78 25.45 7.22
N ALA A 42 -15.24 26.57 6.75
CA ALA A 42 -15.90 27.88 6.85
C ALA A 42 -17.21 27.91 6.03
N ALA A 43 -17.20 27.40 4.81
CA ALA A 43 -18.41 27.32 3.98
C ALA A 43 -19.47 26.41 4.58
N SER A 44 -19.07 25.29 5.19
CA SER A 44 -19.98 24.37 5.89
C SER A 44 -20.64 24.99 7.14
N ARG A 45 -20.13 26.11 7.61
CA ARG A 45 -20.70 26.92 8.70
C ARG A 45 -21.41 28.17 8.25
N GLY A 46 -21.58 28.33 6.94
CA GLY A 46 -22.32 29.43 6.35
C GLY A 46 -21.53 30.73 6.16
N CYS A 47 -20.21 30.67 6.15
CA CYS A 47 -19.38 31.82 5.77
C CYS A 47 -19.45 32.08 4.25
N ALA A 48 -19.49 33.35 3.86
CA ALA A 48 -19.12 33.74 2.51
C ALA A 48 -17.60 33.63 2.37
N THR A 49 -17.14 32.82 1.43
CA THR A 49 -15.70 32.52 1.30
C THR A 49 -15.02 33.34 0.21
N ILE A 50 -13.87 33.91 0.54
CA ILE A 50 -12.92 34.53 -0.40
C ILE A 50 -11.67 33.67 -0.43
N ILE A 51 -11.31 33.11 -1.59
CA ILE A 51 -10.20 32.18 -1.73
C ILE A 51 -9.29 32.53 -2.92
N SER A 52 -8.04 32.10 -2.86
CA SER A 52 -7.14 32.16 -4.01
C SER A 52 -7.63 31.24 -5.12
N LYS A 53 -7.47 31.65 -6.38
CA LYS A 53 -7.74 30.79 -7.54
C LYS A 53 -6.55 29.84 -7.77
N LYS A 54 -6.29 28.92 -6.80
CA LYS A 54 -5.11 28.03 -6.82
C LYS A 54 -5.44 26.62 -6.36
N GLY A 55 -4.84 25.63 -7.05
CA GLY A 55 -4.93 24.22 -6.71
C GLY A 55 -6.36 23.70 -6.48
N GLY A 56 -6.54 22.84 -5.50
CA GLY A 56 -7.83 22.23 -5.13
C GLY A 56 -8.86 23.18 -4.50
N LEU A 57 -8.49 24.41 -4.14
CA LEU A 57 -9.44 25.39 -3.58
C LEU A 57 -10.62 25.65 -4.52
N ILE A 58 -10.36 25.71 -5.83
CA ILE A 58 -11.39 25.97 -6.86
C ILE A 58 -12.41 24.85 -6.91
N GLU A 59 -11.95 23.61 -6.72
CA GLU A 59 -12.79 22.43 -6.77
C GLU A 59 -13.61 22.24 -5.49
N THR A 60 -13.03 22.63 -4.34
CA THR A 60 -13.71 22.46 -3.05
C THR A 60 -14.85 23.45 -2.86
N ILE A 61 -14.68 24.70 -3.30
CA ILE A 61 -15.73 25.74 -3.16
C ILE A 61 -15.91 26.51 -4.47
N PRO A 62 -16.58 25.96 -5.45
CA PRO A 62 -16.75 26.60 -6.77
C PRO A 62 -17.59 27.90 -6.73
N ASN A 63 -18.33 28.13 -5.65
CA ASN A 63 -19.13 29.35 -5.47
C ASN A 63 -18.43 30.41 -4.60
N ALA A 64 -17.13 30.27 -4.32
CA ALA A 64 -16.37 31.28 -3.60
C ALA A 64 -16.09 32.53 -4.45
N LEU A 65 -15.77 33.62 -3.78
CA LEU A 65 -15.23 34.80 -4.42
C LEU A 65 -13.72 34.62 -4.64
N TYR A 66 -13.28 34.57 -5.89
CA TYR A 66 -11.87 34.24 -6.20
C TYR A 66 -10.96 35.47 -6.17
N LEU A 67 -9.79 35.33 -5.56
CA LEU A 67 -8.65 36.20 -5.69
C LEU A 67 -7.81 35.72 -6.88
N VAL A 68 -7.84 36.47 -7.95
CA VAL A 68 -6.99 36.21 -9.13
C VAL A 68 -5.58 36.73 -8.85
N ASP A 69 -5.49 37.93 -8.29
CA ASP A 69 -4.25 38.56 -7.84
C ASP A 69 -4.20 38.55 -6.31
N LEU A 70 -3.10 38.07 -5.75
CA LEU A 70 -2.91 38.00 -4.30
C LEU A 70 -2.30 39.31 -3.76
N THR A 71 -2.95 40.42 -4.07
CA THR A 71 -2.54 41.76 -3.56
C THR A 71 -3.45 42.17 -2.42
N THR A 72 -2.91 42.98 -1.51
CA THR A 72 -3.69 43.57 -0.39
C THR A 72 -4.87 44.37 -0.91
N LYS A 73 -4.69 45.10 -2.03
CA LYS A 73 -5.73 45.90 -2.66
C LYS A 73 -6.90 45.07 -3.18
N THR A 74 -6.59 43.94 -3.86
CA THR A 74 -7.63 43.04 -4.38
C THR A 74 -8.39 42.39 -3.26
N LEU A 75 -7.70 41.92 -2.20
CA LEU A 75 -8.33 41.35 -1.04
C LEU A 75 -9.23 42.38 -0.32
N PHE A 76 -8.71 43.57 -0.08
CA PHE A 76 -9.48 44.65 0.55
C PHE A 76 -10.78 44.94 -0.23
N ASN A 77 -10.68 45.13 -1.55
CA ASN A 77 -11.85 45.41 -2.40
C ASN A 77 -12.90 44.28 -2.33
N LYS A 78 -12.49 43.02 -2.29
CA LYS A 78 -13.41 41.89 -2.18
C LYS A 78 -14.10 41.82 -0.81
N ILE A 79 -13.37 42.07 0.26
CA ILE A 79 -13.94 42.14 1.61
C ILE A 79 -14.94 43.31 1.70
N GLU A 80 -14.53 44.51 1.27
CA GLU A 80 -15.36 45.70 1.26
C GLU A 80 -16.65 45.49 0.47
N TYR A 81 -16.53 44.89 -0.74
CA TYR A 81 -17.66 44.52 -1.56
C TYR A 81 -18.69 43.66 -0.81
N LEU A 82 -18.24 42.61 -0.15
CA LEU A 82 -19.14 41.73 0.63
C LEU A 82 -19.70 42.40 1.90
N ILE A 83 -18.98 43.34 2.49
CA ILE A 83 -19.48 44.14 3.61
C ILE A 83 -20.63 45.06 3.17
N LYS A 84 -20.41 45.81 2.07
CA LYS A 84 -21.37 46.76 1.55
C LYS A 84 -22.60 46.12 0.89
N ASN A 85 -22.42 44.93 0.26
CA ASN A 85 -23.48 44.21 -0.46
C ASN A 85 -24.03 43.04 0.35
N LYS A 86 -24.85 43.31 1.33
CA LYS A 86 -25.47 42.28 2.22
C LYS A 86 -26.24 41.22 1.45
N LYS A 87 -26.89 41.57 0.33
CA LYS A 87 -27.66 40.61 -0.50
C LYS A 87 -26.72 39.62 -1.17
N GLU A 88 -25.64 40.10 -1.77
CA GLU A 88 -24.63 39.21 -2.39
C GLU A 88 -23.89 38.34 -1.38
N ARG A 89 -23.54 38.90 -0.21
CA ARG A 89 -22.95 38.14 0.86
C ARG A 89 -23.85 36.98 1.29
N LYS A 90 -25.15 37.22 1.54
CA LYS A 90 -26.12 36.18 1.90
C LYS A 90 -26.32 35.15 0.81
N ASN A 91 -26.35 35.57 -0.46
CA ASN A 91 -26.42 34.68 -1.61
C ASN A 91 -25.19 33.74 -1.67
N LEU A 92 -24.01 34.32 -1.51
CA LEU A 92 -22.75 33.56 -1.50
C LEU A 92 -22.68 32.57 -0.32
N GLN A 93 -23.09 32.99 0.88
CA GLN A 93 -23.20 32.14 2.05
C GLN A 93 -24.09 30.93 1.79
N LYS A 94 -25.30 31.15 1.25
CA LYS A 94 -26.26 30.09 0.93
C LYS A 94 -25.71 29.12 -0.12
N LYS A 95 -25.19 29.63 -1.22
CA LYS A 95 -24.62 28.81 -2.31
C LYS A 95 -23.43 27.99 -1.85
N SER A 96 -22.52 28.58 -1.10
CA SER A 96 -21.34 27.87 -0.56
C SER A 96 -21.74 26.76 0.39
N TYR A 97 -22.67 27.02 1.31
CA TYR A 97 -23.20 26.02 2.25
C TYR A 97 -23.89 24.85 1.53
N GLN A 98 -24.79 25.16 0.60
CA GLN A 98 -25.51 24.14 -0.18
C GLN A 98 -24.57 23.27 -1.02
N ASN A 99 -23.54 23.88 -1.62
CA ASN A 99 -22.57 23.15 -2.40
C ASN A 99 -21.72 22.19 -1.58
N VAL A 100 -21.35 22.56 -0.35
CA VAL A 100 -20.62 21.65 0.55
C VAL A 100 -21.48 20.45 0.92
N LEU A 101 -22.74 20.65 1.26
CA LEU A 101 -23.68 19.57 1.59
C LEU A 101 -23.90 18.64 0.40
N HIS A 102 -24.18 19.21 -0.77
CA HIS A 102 -24.38 18.42 -2.00
C HIS A 102 -23.13 17.59 -2.35
N LYS A 103 -21.93 18.18 -2.24
CA LYS A 103 -20.68 17.44 -2.50
C LYS A 103 -20.45 16.30 -1.52
N LEU A 104 -20.78 16.46 -0.25
CA LEU A 104 -20.66 15.39 0.74
C LEU A 104 -21.54 14.20 0.35
N GLU A 105 -22.81 14.44 0.04
CA GLU A 105 -23.74 13.39 -0.41
C GLU A 105 -23.30 12.73 -1.71
N VAL A 106 -22.93 13.52 -2.72
CA VAL A 106 -22.48 12.99 -4.02
C VAL A 106 -21.20 12.20 -3.89
N ASN A 107 -20.24 12.65 -3.08
CA ASN A 107 -19.00 11.94 -2.89
C ASN A 107 -19.20 10.65 -2.06
N SER A 108 -20.05 10.66 -1.05
CA SER A 108 -20.43 9.44 -0.33
C SER A 108 -21.05 8.42 -1.28
N LYS A 109 -22.04 8.84 -2.08
CA LYS A 109 -22.66 7.96 -3.09
C LYS A 109 -21.65 7.47 -4.12
N LYS A 110 -20.72 8.30 -4.59
CA LYS A 110 -19.65 7.87 -5.50
C LYS A 110 -18.73 6.84 -4.87
N ILE A 111 -18.33 7.05 -3.62
CA ILE A 111 -17.49 6.08 -2.87
C ILE A 111 -18.23 4.74 -2.77
N ASP A 112 -19.53 4.76 -2.41
CA ASP A 112 -20.34 3.55 -2.33
C ASP A 112 -20.52 2.88 -3.70
N THR A 113 -20.70 3.67 -4.76
CA THR A 113 -20.77 3.15 -6.14
C THR A 113 -19.45 2.49 -6.53
N TYR A 114 -18.31 3.17 -6.35
CA TYR A 114 -17.00 2.58 -6.64
C TYR A 114 -16.72 1.34 -5.78
N ARG A 115 -17.10 1.37 -4.51
CA ARG A 115 -17.01 0.21 -3.62
C ARG A 115 -17.83 -0.96 -4.15
N ASN A 116 -19.07 -0.71 -4.57
CA ASN A 116 -19.94 -1.72 -5.12
C ASN A 116 -19.46 -2.21 -6.50
N GLU A 117 -18.95 -1.33 -7.36
CA GLU A 117 -18.30 -1.69 -8.61
C GLU A 117 -17.08 -2.58 -8.35
N ILE A 118 -16.24 -2.22 -7.38
CA ILE A 118 -15.10 -3.04 -6.97
C ILE A 118 -15.58 -4.38 -6.40
N LEU A 119 -16.61 -4.40 -5.57
CA LEU A 119 -17.19 -5.63 -5.02
C LEU A 119 -17.85 -6.50 -6.10
N ASN A 120 -18.41 -5.89 -7.14
CA ASN A 120 -19.03 -6.58 -8.26
C ASN A 120 -18.02 -7.03 -9.34
N THR A 121 -16.92 -6.29 -9.52
CA THR A 121 -15.82 -6.67 -10.43
C THR A 121 -14.84 -7.63 -9.79
N ILE A 122 -14.67 -7.56 -8.49
CA ILE A 122 -14.18 -8.68 -7.73
C ILE A 122 -15.37 -9.65 -7.67
N ASN A 123 -15.51 -10.49 -8.67
CA ASN A 123 -16.15 -11.77 -8.50
C ASN A 123 -15.35 -12.50 -7.41
N PHE A 124 -15.57 -12.11 -6.14
CA PHE A 124 -15.41 -13.09 -5.09
C PHE A 124 -16.34 -14.21 -5.55
N PRO A 125 -15.83 -15.37 -5.90
CA PRO A 125 -16.70 -16.50 -6.07
C PRO A 125 -17.53 -16.45 -4.80
N THR A 126 -18.84 -16.20 -4.95
CA THR A 126 -19.79 -16.40 -3.86
C THR A 126 -19.26 -17.62 -3.18
N ILE A 127 -18.87 -17.52 -1.90
CA ILE A 127 -18.32 -18.65 -1.17
C ILE A 127 -19.38 -19.71 -1.25
N ARG A 128 -19.38 -20.43 -2.38
CA ARG A 128 -20.13 -21.65 -2.49
C ARG A 128 -19.50 -22.48 -1.39
N LYS A 129 -20.28 -23.09 -0.55
CA LYS A 129 -19.92 -23.96 0.57
C LYS A 129 -18.96 -25.12 0.21
N ASN A 130 -18.26 -25.04 -0.89
CA ASN A 130 -17.33 -26.03 -1.37
C ASN A 130 -15.96 -25.72 -0.82
N ASN A 131 -15.56 -26.49 0.17
CA ASN A 131 -14.18 -26.50 0.65
C ASN A 131 -13.30 -27.05 -0.48
N TYR A 132 -12.42 -26.21 -1.01
CA TYR A 132 -11.48 -26.62 -2.06
C TYR A 132 -10.25 -27.28 -1.42
N LYS A 133 -9.76 -28.30 -2.10
CA LYS A 133 -8.44 -28.88 -1.86
C LYS A 133 -7.40 -28.06 -2.62
N ILE A 134 -6.48 -27.44 -1.88
CA ILE A 134 -5.51 -26.52 -2.45
C ILE A 134 -4.09 -26.97 -2.16
N ILE A 135 -3.23 -26.97 -3.18
CA ILE A 135 -1.78 -27.09 -2.96
C ILE A 135 -1.19 -25.69 -3.16
N HIS A 136 -0.56 -25.15 -2.13
CA HIS A 136 0.16 -23.88 -2.20
C HIS A 136 1.68 -24.13 -2.16
N ILE A 137 2.35 -23.80 -3.25
CA ILE A 137 3.80 -23.95 -3.39
C ILE A 137 4.45 -22.59 -3.36
N SER A 138 5.34 -22.37 -2.41
CA SER A 138 6.11 -21.14 -2.30
C SER A 138 7.32 -21.34 -1.40
N ASN A 139 8.10 -20.31 -1.20
CA ASN A 139 9.16 -20.31 -0.20
C ASN A 139 8.56 -19.98 1.18
N PHE A 140 8.37 -20.98 2.02
CA PHE A 140 7.89 -20.80 3.41
C PHE A 140 9.02 -20.60 4.43
N GLY A 141 10.27 -20.87 4.06
CA GLY A 141 11.47 -20.60 4.87
C GLY A 141 11.53 -21.35 6.21
N ASN A 142 10.98 -22.55 6.29
CA ASN A 142 10.86 -23.34 7.53
C ASN A 142 12.23 -23.74 8.11
N ARG A 143 13.29 -23.75 7.31
CA ARG A 143 14.64 -24.14 7.73
C ARG A 143 15.46 -23.02 8.38
N LEU A 144 15.03 -21.80 8.25
CA LEU A 144 15.81 -20.64 8.70
C LEU A 144 15.34 -20.19 10.08
N PHE A 145 15.84 -20.79 11.15
CA PHE A 145 15.45 -20.54 12.54
C PHE A 145 15.45 -19.05 12.91
N ASN A 146 16.45 -18.30 12.50
CA ASN A 146 16.58 -16.86 12.76
C ASN A 146 15.90 -15.98 11.71
N ARG A 147 15.19 -16.56 10.74
CA ARG A 147 14.58 -15.84 9.61
C ARG A 147 13.33 -16.55 9.14
N LEU A 148 12.57 -17.03 10.06
CA LEU A 148 11.30 -17.65 9.75
C LEU A 148 10.45 -16.71 8.90
N TYR A 149 9.95 -17.24 7.80
CA TYR A 149 9.06 -16.50 6.92
C TYR A 149 7.59 -16.59 7.36
N PHE A 150 7.33 -16.80 8.66
CA PHE A 150 5.95 -16.88 9.15
C PHE A 150 5.16 -15.57 8.94
N ILE A 151 5.87 -14.45 8.77
CA ILE A 151 5.30 -13.14 8.41
C ILE A 151 5.28 -12.91 6.89
N SER A 152 5.68 -13.89 6.08
CA SER A 152 5.75 -13.76 4.62
C SER A 152 4.37 -13.73 3.98
N ILE A 153 4.28 -13.16 2.79
CA ILE A 153 3.06 -13.20 1.96
C ILE A 153 2.58 -14.64 1.75
N ALA A 154 3.49 -15.59 1.51
CA ALA A 154 3.14 -17.00 1.38
C ALA A 154 2.34 -17.51 2.58
N LYS A 155 2.80 -17.20 3.80
CA LYS A 155 2.13 -17.62 5.02
C LYS A 155 0.78 -16.92 5.20
N LYS A 156 0.71 -15.62 4.94
CA LYS A 156 -0.54 -14.85 5.01
C LYS A 156 -1.60 -15.40 4.04
N ILE A 157 -1.22 -15.70 2.81
CA ILE A 157 -2.12 -16.30 1.82
C ILE A 157 -2.60 -17.68 2.28
N SER A 158 -1.69 -18.58 2.75
CA SER A 158 -2.09 -19.88 3.27
C SER A 158 -3.04 -19.78 4.46
N ASN A 159 -2.75 -18.89 5.40
CA ASN A 159 -3.62 -18.65 6.54
C ASN A 159 -5.01 -18.18 6.12
N ALA A 160 -5.07 -17.28 5.13
CA ALA A 160 -6.34 -16.78 4.60
C ALA A 160 -7.16 -17.90 3.94
N LEU A 161 -6.53 -18.74 3.12
CA LEU A 161 -7.18 -19.88 2.48
C LEU A 161 -7.73 -20.89 3.52
N ILE A 162 -6.97 -21.19 4.56
CA ILE A 162 -7.40 -22.07 5.65
C ILE A 162 -8.59 -21.46 6.41
N ARG A 163 -8.57 -20.15 6.71
CA ARG A 163 -9.68 -19.47 7.39
C ARG A 163 -10.94 -19.38 6.55
N LEU A 164 -10.80 -19.41 5.23
CA LEU A 164 -11.93 -19.52 4.31
C LEU A 164 -12.54 -20.93 4.26
N GLY A 165 -11.98 -21.88 5.02
CA GLY A 165 -12.47 -23.23 5.13
C GLY A 165 -11.93 -24.20 4.08
N HIS A 166 -10.85 -23.81 3.37
CA HIS A 166 -10.21 -24.69 2.40
C HIS A 166 -9.22 -25.63 3.08
N ASP A 167 -9.06 -26.81 2.50
CA ASP A 167 -8.02 -27.78 2.89
C ASP A 167 -6.74 -27.46 2.12
N VAL A 168 -5.66 -27.08 2.80
CA VAL A 168 -4.45 -26.52 2.18
C VAL A 168 -3.21 -27.31 2.54
N ILE A 169 -2.56 -27.87 1.52
CA ILE A 169 -1.23 -28.45 1.63
C ILE A 169 -0.19 -27.41 1.18
N ASN A 170 0.73 -27.06 2.09
CA ASN A 170 1.85 -26.18 1.80
C ASN A 170 3.09 -26.97 1.42
N ILE A 171 3.70 -26.65 0.27
CA ILE A 171 5.00 -27.19 -0.15
C ILE A 171 6.01 -26.05 -0.20
N SER A 172 7.02 -26.09 0.68
CA SER A 172 8.12 -25.14 0.66
C SER A 172 9.18 -25.56 -0.34
N ASP A 173 9.27 -24.87 -1.48
CA ASP A 173 10.17 -25.24 -2.57
C ASP A 173 11.64 -25.28 -2.15
N ARG A 174 12.13 -24.19 -1.56
CA ARG A 174 13.54 -24.07 -1.16
C ARG A 174 13.93 -24.97 0.00
N ASP A 175 13.03 -25.17 0.96
CA ASP A 175 13.29 -26.03 2.09
C ASP A 175 13.33 -27.50 1.63
N THR A 176 12.36 -27.91 0.81
CA THR A 176 12.34 -29.25 0.21
C THR A 176 13.62 -29.56 -0.55
N ILE A 177 14.11 -28.62 -1.36
CA ILE A 177 15.38 -28.78 -2.08
C ILE A 177 16.54 -28.91 -1.11
N ARG A 178 16.62 -28.07 -0.10
CA ARG A 178 17.73 -28.07 0.87
C ARG A 178 17.80 -29.32 1.72
N PHE A 179 16.67 -29.88 2.10
CA PHE A 179 16.61 -31.13 2.88
C PHE A 179 17.01 -32.35 2.05
N ASN A 180 16.80 -32.31 0.73
CA ASN A 180 16.98 -33.46 -0.15
C ASN A 180 18.10 -33.27 -1.19
N ARG A 181 18.98 -32.28 -1.00
CA ARG A 181 20.08 -32.04 -1.93
C ARG A 181 21.30 -32.89 -1.64
N ASN A 182 21.91 -33.38 -2.69
CA ASN A 182 23.32 -33.83 -2.70
C ASN A 182 24.26 -32.62 -2.89
N ILE A 183 25.57 -32.86 -2.99
CA ILE A 183 26.60 -31.83 -3.19
C ILE A 183 26.29 -30.97 -4.44
N SER A 184 25.80 -31.54 -5.52
CA SER A 184 25.45 -30.81 -6.75
C SER A 184 24.14 -30.03 -6.68
N GLY A 185 23.31 -30.25 -5.66
CA GLY A 185 22.00 -29.62 -5.52
C GLY A 185 20.90 -30.17 -6.43
N LYS A 186 21.27 -30.91 -7.50
CA LYS A 186 20.32 -31.42 -8.51
C LYS A 186 19.30 -32.42 -7.95
N SER A 187 19.70 -33.26 -6.98
CA SER A 187 18.80 -34.23 -6.36
C SER A 187 17.62 -33.56 -5.66
N GLY A 188 17.85 -32.45 -4.95
CA GLY A 188 16.81 -31.71 -4.27
C GLY A 188 15.76 -31.12 -5.20
N ILE A 189 16.18 -30.59 -6.36
CA ILE A 189 15.26 -30.08 -7.39
C ILE A 189 14.42 -31.22 -7.98
N ASN A 190 15.05 -32.36 -8.27
CA ASN A 190 14.33 -33.51 -8.78
C ASN A 190 13.35 -34.07 -7.75
N TYR A 191 13.75 -34.11 -6.48
CA TYR A 191 12.87 -34.53 -5.38
C TYR A 191 11.66 -33.61 -5.24
N LEU A 192 11.85 -32.27 -5.24
CA LEU A 192 10.76 -31.32 -5.20
C LEU A 192 9.72 -31.57 -6.31
N ASN A 193 10.19 -31.73 -7.54
CA ASN A 193 9.31 -31.94 -8.69
C ASN A 193 8.58 -33.29 -8.64
N LYS A 194 9.26 -34.35 -8.19
CA LYS A 194 8.63 -35.66 -7.94
C LYS A 194 7.57 -35.54 -6.82
N LEU A 195 7.94 -34.96 -5.67
CA LEU A 195 7.02 -34.73 -4.55
C LEU A 195 5.77 -33.99 -5.00
N PHE A 196 5.94 -32.91 -5.78
CA PHE A 196 4.82 -32.13 -6.25
C PHE A 196 3.84 -32.95 -7.11
N VAL A 197 4.33 -33.67 -8.10
CA VAL A 197 3.50 -34.51 -8.98
C VAL A 197 2.79 -35.61 -8.18
N GLU A 198 3.50 -36.28 -7.27
CA GLU A 198 2.91 -37.35 -6.42
C GLU A 198 1.88 -36.77 -5.44
N THR A 199 2.13 -35.58 -4.87
CA THR A 199 1.15 -34.91 -4.02
C THR A 199 -0.12 -34.59 -4.80
N VAL A 200 -0.02 -34.08 -6.03
CA VAL A 200 -1.20 -33.84 -6.88
C VAL A 200 -1.96 -35.14 -7.17
N ARG A 201 -1.23 -36.23 -7.48
CA ARG A 201 -1.85 -37.54 -7.74
C ARG A 201 -2.63 -38.05 -6.54
N ASN A 202 -2.04 -38.01 -5.35
CA ASN A 202 -2.62 -38.61 -4.15
C ASN A 202 -3.69 -37.71 -3.51
N TYR A 203 -3.50 -36.41 -3.57
CA TYR A 203 -4.40 -35.45 -2.93
C TYR A 203 -5.54 -35.00 -3.82
N SER A 204 -5.34 -35.06 -5.15
CA SER A 204 -6.30 -34.61 -6.16
C SER A 204 -6.86 -33.19 -5.88
N PRO A 205 -5.99 -32.14 -5.88
CA PRO A 205 -6.41 -30.78 -5.55
C PRO A 205 -7.36 -30.21 -6.62
N ASP A 206 -8.18 -29.23 -6.20
CA ASP A 206 -9.03 -28.43 -7.09
C ASP A 206 -8.26 -27.23 -7.65
N LEU A 207 -7.31 -26.72 -6.85
CA LEU A 207 -6.54 -25.53 -7.17
C LEU A 207 -5.06 -25.69 -6.77
N ILE A 208 -4.18 -25.23 -7.63
CA ILE A 208 -2.77 -25.05 -7.30
C ILE A 208 -2.47 -23.55 -7.26
N VAL A 209 -1.84 -23.11 -6.18
CA VAL A 209 -1.39 -21.74 -5.97
C VAL A 209 0.13 -21.71 -5.99
N LEU A 210 0.71 -21.03 -6.98
CA LEU A 210 2.16 -20.86 -7.10
C LEU A 210 2.54 -19.47 -6.57
N GLY A 211 3.46 -19.44 -5.59
CA GLY A 211 4.14 -18.22 -5.18
C GLY A 211 5.56 -18.18 -5.72
N HIS A 212 6.54 -17.84 -4.86
CA HIS A 212 7.96 -17.98 -5.21
C HIS A 212 8.37 -19.46 -5.33
N SER A 213 8.12 -20.06 -6.46
CA SER A 213 8.33 -21.46 -6.77
C SER A 213 9.26 -21.66 -7.98
N ASP A 214 10.33 -20.87 -8.05
CA ASP A 214 11.24 -20.75 -9.18
C ASP A 214 11.90 -22.08 -9.60
N ASN A 215 11.92 -23.10 -8.73
CA ASN A 215 12.60 -24.36 -8.94
C ASN A 215 11.70 -25.48 -9.48
N LEU A 216 10.43 -25.20 -9.74
CA LEU A 216 9.58 -26.13 -10.46
C LEU A 216 10.02 -26.24 -11.92
N LYS A 217 9.82 -27.40 -12.50
CA LYS A 217 10.05 -27.69 -13.91
C LYS A 217 8.75 -27.59 -14.69
N ALA A 218 8.82 -27.09 -15.92
CA ALA A 218 7.65 -27.01 -16.82
C ALA A 218 7.02 -28.40 -17.06
N GLU A 219 7.88 -29.43 -17.19
CA GLU A 219 7.47 -30.81 -17.41
C GLU A 219 6.62 -31.37 -16.22
N SER A 220 6.83 -30.84 -15.02
CA SER A 220 6.01 -31.21 -13.86
C SER A 220 4.62 -30.63 -13.94
N LEU A 221 4.48 -29.38 -14.40
CA LEU A 221 3.18 -28.72 -14.62
C LEU A 221 2.43 -29.37 -15.78
N GLU A 222 3.12 -29.73 -16.84
CA GLU A 222 2.56 -30.47 -17.95
C GLU A 222 2.01 -31.84 -17.51
N LYS A 223 2.79 -32.62 -16.77
CA LYS A 223 2.33 -33.88 -16.18
C LYS A 223 1.08 -33.70 -15.32
N ILE A 224 1.02 -32.63 -14.53
CA ILE A 224 -0.14 -32.34 -13.67
C ILE A 224 -1.40 -32.00 -14.52
N LYS A 225 -1.25 -31.19 -15.57
CA LYS A 225 -2.36 -30.89 -16.50
C LYS A 225 -2.83 -32.16 -17.23
N ASN A 226 -1.93 -33.10 -17.51
CA ASN A 226 -2.30 -34.39 -18.11
C ASN A 226 -3.02 -35.32 -17.10
N LEU A 227 -2.61 -35.28 -15.81
CA LEU A 227 -3.28 -36.06 -14.74
C LEU A 227 -4.70 -35.54 -14.44
N LYS A 228 -4.89 -34.21 -14.48
CA LYS A 228 -6.17 -33.57 -14.17
C LYS A 228 -6.36 -32.38 -15.09
N LYS A 229 -7.05 -32.57 -16.22
CA LYS A 229 -7.22 -31.54 -17.27
C LYS A 229 -7.87 -30.25 -16.76
N ASP A 230 -8.80 -30.36 -15.84
CA ASP A 230 -9.59 -29.22 -15.33
C ASP A 230 -8.94 -28.50 -14.15
N ILE A 231 -7.76 -28.96 -13.70
CA ILE A 231 -7.10 -28.34 -12.57
C ILE A 231 -6.75 -26.88 -12.87
N LYS A 232 -7.10 -25.98 -11.94
CA LYS A 232 -6.75 -24.58 -12.04
C LYS A 232 -5.41 -24.32 -11.39
N ILE A 233 -4.58 -23.54 -12.08
CA ILE A 233 -3.27 -23.13 -11.58
C ILE A 233 -3.22 -21.60 -11.59
N ILE A 234 -3.11 -21.01 -10.42
CA ILE A 234 -2.94 -19.56 -10.28
C ILE A 234 -1.56 -19.24 -9.73
N GLN A 235 -1.09 -18.04 -10.02
CA GLN A 235 0.20 -17.56 -9.54
C GLN A 235 0.02 -16.22 -8.86
N TRP A 236 0.74 -15.99 -7.74
CA TRP A 236 0.90 -14.67 -7.17
C TRP A 236 2.37 -14.25 -7.19
N PHE A 237 2.61 -12.94 -7.35
CA PHE A 237 3.96 -12.41 -7.47
C PHE A 237 4.07 -11.01 -6.82
N GLU A 238 4.99 -10.86 -5.87
CA GLU A 238 5.10 -9.67 -5.01
C GLU A 238 6.20 -8.70 -5.41
N ASP A 239 7.23 -9.16 -6.13
CA ASP A 239 8.33 -8.30 -6.52
C ASP A 239 7.90 -7.29 -7.60
N ASN A 240 8.58 -6.14 -7.61
CA ASN A 240 8.30 -5.10 -8.60
C ASN A 240 8.62 -5.59 -10.02
N LEU A 241 7.62 -5.51 -10.90
CA LEU A 241 7.70 -5.95 -12.31
C LEU A 241 7.94 -4.79 -13.28
N HIS A 242 7.88 -3.55 -12.81
CA HIS A 242 8.07 -2.39 -13.69
C HIS A 242 9.55 -2.22 -14.06
N LYS A 243 9.80 -1.69 -15.26
CA LYS A 243 11.16 -1.48 -15.80
C LYS A 243 12.08 -0.61 -14.93
N SER A 244 11.51 0.29 -14.13
CA SER A 244 12.24 1.14 -13.17
C SER A 244 12.42 0.50 -11.79
N GLY A 245 11.89 -0.70 -11.58
CA GLY A 245 12.08 -1.45 -10.34
C GLY A 245 13.45 -2.10 -10.23
N PRO A 246 13.78 -2.66 -9.05
CA PRO A 246 14.95 -3.49 -8.91
C PRO A 246 14.78 -4.82 -9.68
N ASP A 247 15.85 -5.25 -10.37
CA ASP A 247 15.90 -6.52 -11.08
C ASP A 247 14.73 -6.83 -12.05
N PRO A 248 14.28 -5.86 -12.87
CA PRO A 248 13.04 -5.99 -13.63
C PRO A 248 13.05 -7.17 -14.61
N VAL A 249 14.16 -7.40 -15.31
CA VAL A 249 14.30 -8.51 -16.27
C VAL A 249 14.19 -9.86 -15.58
N SER A 250 14.86 -10.02 -14.45
CA SER A 250 14.80 -11.26 -13.65
C SER A 250 13.39 -11.53 -13.13
N ASN A 251 12.73 -10.50 -12.60
CA ASN A 251 11.37 -10.63 -12.04
C ASN A 251 10.34 -10.95 -13.12
N GLN A 252 10.40 -10.26 -14.27
CA GLN A 252 9.55 -10.56 -15.42
C GLN A 252 9.77 -11.98 -15.95
N LYS A 253 11.03 -12.43 -16.07
CA LYS A 253 11.36 -13.79 -16.47
C LYS A 253 10.79 -14.84 -15.51
N LYS A 254 10.85 -14.59 -14.19
CA LYS A 254 10.27 -15.49 -13.19
C LYS A 254 8.76 -15.56 -13.29
N LEU A 255 8.08 -14.41 -13.41
CA LEU A 255 6.63 -14.36 -13.57
C LEU A 255 6.17 -15.15 -14.80
N LEU A 256 6.84 -14.94 -15.92
CA LEU A 256 6.45 -15.55 -17.21
C LEU A 256 6.90 -17.01 -17.38
N LYS A 257 7.71 -17.53 -16.46
CA LYS A 257 8.31 -18.87 -16.58
C LYS A 257 7.30 -19.98 -16.84
N TYR A 258 6.12 -19.86 -16.23
CA TYR A 258 5.05 -20.87 -16.30
C TYR A 258 3.78 -20.35 -16.98
N ASP A 259 3.85 -19.24 -17.71
CA ASP A 259 2.68 -18.52 -18.22
C ASP A 259 1.71 -19.40 -19.02
N ASN A 260 2.24 -20.38 -19.79
CA ASN A 260 1.42 -21.32 -20.57
C ASN A 260 0.56 -22.25 -19.69
N PHE A 261 0.94 -22.47 -18.43
CA PHE A 261 0.23 -23.36 -17.51
C PHE A 261 -0.66 -22.60 -16.52
N ILE A 262 -0.44 -21.27 -16.36
CA ILE A 262 -1.13 -20.45 -15.41
C ILE A 262 -2.48 -20.01 -15.97
N ASP A 263 -3.55 -20.25 -15.21
CA ASP A 263 -4.89 -19.76 -15.56
C ASP A 263 -5.06 -18.28 -15.22
N HIS A 264 -4.50 -17.81 -14.09
CA HIS A 264 -4.57 -16.41 -13.67
C HIS A 264 -3.37 -15.98 -12.80
N ASN A 265 -2.93 -14.73 -12.96
CA ASN A 265 -1.83 -14.13 -12.20
C ASN A 265 -2.35 -13.01 -11.28
N PHE A 266 -1.95 -13.05 -10.01
CA PHE A 266 -2.18 -12.01 -9.01
C PHE A 266 -0.85 -11.30 -8.72
N ILE A 267 -0.74 -10.03 -9.04
CA ILE A 267 0.53 -9.29 -8.99
C ILE A 267 0.42 -8.00 -8.19
N THR A 268 1.42 -7.68 -7.40
CA THR A 268 1.45 -6.45 -6.58
C THR A 268 1.87 -5.20 -7.36
N THR A 269 2.36 -5.35 -8.57
CA THR A 269 2.54 -4.24 -9.52
C THR A 269 1.32 -4.16 -10.42
N HIS A 270 0.58 -3.05 -10.37
CA HIS A 270 -0.70 -2.95 -11.10
C HIS A 270 -0.53 -3.26 -12.61
N PRO A 271 -1.37 -4.13 -13.21
CA PRO A 271 -1.22 -4.56 -14.59
C PRO A 271 -1.20 -3.43 -15.63
N SER A 272 -1.86 -2.29 -15.36
CA SER A 272 -1.86 -1.13 -16.25
C SER A 272 -0.48 -0.50 -16.41
N ALA A 273 0.42 -0.64 -15.42
CA ALA A 273 1.78 -0.12 -15.46
C ALA A 273 2.75 -1.02 -16.27
N LEU A 274 2.32 -2.21 -16.69
CA LEU A 274 3.15 -3.23 -17.29
C LEU A 274 2.90 -3.34 -18.79
N LYS A 275 3.89 -2.91 -19.60
CA LYS A 275 3.79 -2.94 -21.08
C LYS A 275 4.07 -4.33 -21.68
N PHE A 276 4.80 -5.20 -20.96
CA PHE A 276 5.18 -6.52 -21.46
C PHE A 276 4.04 -7.56 -21.40
N ILE A 277 2.98 -7.30 -20.64
CA ILE A 277 1.82 -8.18 -20.53
C ILE A 277 0.92 -7.97 -21.74
N LYS A 278 0.78 -9.00 -22.57
CA LYS A 278 -0.08 -8.98 -23.76
C LYS A 278 -1.55 -9.18 -23.41
N ASN A 279 -1.88 -10.21 -22.64
CA ASN A 279 -3.23 -10.53 -22.22
C ASN A 279 -3.51 -10.01 -20.79
N LYS A 280 -3.95 -8.78 -20.67
CA LYS A 280 -4.22 -8.16 -19.36
C LYS A 280 -5.36 -8.83 -18.58
N LYS A 281 -6.29 -9.51 -19.25
CA LYS A 281 -7.41 -10.22 -18.60
C LYS A 281 -6.93 -11.37 -17.71
N LYS A 282 -5.74 -11.89 -17.97
CA LYS A 282 -5.09 -12.96 -17.18
C LYS A 282 -4.40 -12.45 -15.90
N TYR A 283 -4.44 -11.15 -15.64
CA TYR A 283 -3.71 -10.51 -14.52
C TYR A 283 -4.64 -9.65 -13.70
N SER A 284 -4.60 -9.84 -12.39
CA SER A 284 -5.26 -8.99 -11.41
C SER A 284 -4.27 -8.34 -10.46
N TYR A 285 -4.57 -7.13 -10.04
CA TYR A 285 -3.82 -6.47 -8.98
C TYR A 285 -4.11 -7.14 -7.63
N LEU A 286 -3.04 -7.49 -6.93
CA LEU A 286 -3.09 -8.01 -5.57
C LEU A 286 -2.43 -6.98 -4.64
N PRO A 287 -3.18 -6.26 -3.81
CA PRO A 287 -2.59 -5.43 -2.77
C PRO A 287 -1.75 -6.30 -1.82
N ILE A 288 -0.75 -5.71 -1.17
CA ILE A 288 0.04 -6.44 -0.17
C ILE A 288 -0.91 -6.94 0.93
N PRO A 289 -0.99 -8.26 1.15
CA PRO A 289 -1.91 -8.82 2.14
C PRO A 289 -1.46 -8.53 3.56
N VAL A 290 -2.42 -8.33 4.44
CA VAL A 290 -2.29 -8.30 5.89
C VAL A 290 -2.92 -9.55 6.49
N ASP A 291 -2.45 -9.97 7.67
CA ASP A 291 -3.01 -11.09 8.41
C ASP A 291 -3.24 -10.65 9.86
N LYS A 292 -4.49 -10.59 10.29
CA LYS A 292 -4.88 -10.16 11.65
C LYS A 292 -4.22 -10.94 12.80
N ASN A 293 -3.64 -12.10 12.50
CA ASN A 293 -2.92 -12.90 13.51
C ASN A 293 -1.40 -12.63 13.48
N ILE A 294 -0.92 -11.91 12.47
CA ILE A 294 0.48 -11.51 12.32
C ILE A 294 0.62 -10.02 12.65
N GLU A 295 -0.15 -9.16 11.99
CA GLU A 295 -0.19 -7.73 12.26
C GLU A 295 -1.16 -7.44 13.42
N LYS A 296 -0.65 -7.50 14.66
CA LYS A 296 -1.44 -7.40 15.90
C LYS A 296 -1.15 -6.15 16.72
N LEU A 297 -0.11 -5.40 16.36
CA LEU A 297 0.35 -4.30 17.16
C LEU A 297 -0.62 -3.11 17.08
N ASN A 298 -0.92 -2.53 18.25
CA ASN A 298 -1.68 -1.29 18.39
C ASN A 298 -0.78 -0.19 18.93
N ILE A 299 0.24 0.18 18.16
CA ILE A 299 1.32 1.10 18.60
C ILE A 299 0.78 2.46 19.04
N TYR A 300 -0.31 2.92 18.43
CA TYR A 300 -0.96 4.17 18.81
C TYR A 300 -1.51 4.18 20.26
N GLN A 301 -1.65 3.01 20.87
CA GLN A 301 -2.00 2.84 22.28
C GLN A 301 -0.81 2.65 23.20
N ASN A 302 0.41 2.53 22.62
CA ASN A 302 1.62 2.23 23.38
C ASN A 302 2.33 3.53 23.78
N ASN A 303 2.25 3.86 25.09
CA ASN A 303 2.95 5.00 25.66
C ASN A 303 4.44 4.75 25.95
N GLN A 304 4.96 3.56 25.65
CA GLN A 304 6.34 3.14 25.93
C GLN A 304 7.26 3.25 24.71
N ALA A 305 6.85 3.91 23.64
CA ALA A 305 7.66 4.10 22.46
C ALA A 305 8.90 4.97 22.80
N ILE A 306 10.09 4.39 22.63
CA ILE A 306 11.38 5.01 22.91
C ILE A 306 11.85 5.85 21.72
N TYR A 307 11.60 5.36 20.50
CA TYR A 307 12.05 5.99 19.26
C TYR A 307 10.93 6.76 18.58
N ASP A 308 11.30 7.80 17.86
CA ASP A 308 10.34 8.58 17.10
C ASP A 308 10.04 7.94 15.74
N LEU A 309 11.07 7.38 15.06
CA LEU A 309 10.90 6.82 13.73
C LEU A 309 11.68 5.54 13.50
N PHE A 310 10.95 4.49 13.11
CA PHE A 310 11.49 3.21 12.67
C PHE A 310 11.67 3.15 11.16
N PHE A 311 12.81 2.62 10.71
CA PHE A 311 13.02 2.25 9.32
C PHE A 311 13.91 1.02 9.20
N THR A 312 13.60 0.13 8.26
CA THR A 312 14.46 -1.01 7.97
C THR A 312 14.65 -1.23 6.48
N MET A 313 15.86 -1.64 6.14
CA MET A 313 16.26 -2.07 4.81
C MET A 313 16.77 -3.51 4.86
N SER A 314 16.65 -4.24 3.75
CA SER A 314 17.17 -5.61 3.64
C SER A 314 18.69 -5.69 3.50
N HIS A 315 19.36 -4.56 3.40
CA HIS A 315 20.80 -4.43 3.26
C HIS A 315 21.46 -4.04 4.57
N GLY A 316 22.49 -4.75 4.95
CA GLY A 316 23.32 -4.54 6.13
C GLY A 316 24.64 -5.29 5.97
N VAL A 317 25.55 -5.19 6.94
CA VAL A 317 26.94 -5.66 6.84
C VAL A 317 27.09 -7.10 6.34
N ASN A 318 26.23 -8.02 6.76
CA ASN A 318 26.32 -9.43 6.35
C ASN A 318 25.36 -9.84 5.24
N ARG A 319 24.45 -8.99 4.79
CA ARG A 319 23.45 -9.31 3.76
C ARG A 319 23.05 -8.19 2.84
N GLY A 320 23.45 -7.03 3.12
CA GLY A 320 22.97 -5.88 2.40
C GLY A 320 23.99 -5.21 1.55
N VAL A 321 25.18 -5.74 1.55
CA VAL A 321 26.13 -5.33 0.53
C VAL A 321 25.57 -5.87 -0.77
N LEU A 322 25.06 -4.98 -1.58
CA LEU A 322 24.76 -5.29 -2.97
C LEU A 322 26.04 -5.86 -3.58
N LYS A 323 25.90 -6.92 -4.37
CA LYS A 323 27.03 -7.43 -5.17
C LYS A 323 27.76 -6.25 -5.81
N ALA A 324 29.10 -6.24 -5.74
CA ALA A 324 29.96 -5.18 -6.24
C ALA A 324 29.95 -3.87 -5.43
N ASN A 325 29.87 -3.94 -4.09
CA ASN A 325 29.99 -2.77 -3.19
C ASN A 325 29.03 -1.61 -3.50
N LYS A 326 27.91 -1.87 -4.14
CA LYS A 326 26.90 -0.85 -4.38
C LYS A 326 26.08 -0.61 -3.12
N TYR A 327 25.93 0.64 -2.75
CA TYR A 327 25.03 1.03 -1.68
C TYR A 327 23.56 0.96 -2.14
N ASP A 328 22.66 0.72 -1.20
CA ASP A 328 21.23 0.80 -1.45
C ASP A 328 20.86 2.23 -1.88
N VAL A 329 20.04 2.37 -2.91
CA VAL A 329 19.61 3.67 -3.47
C VAL A 329 18.90 4.57 -2.46
N ARG A 330 18.45 4.02 -1.32
CA ARG A 330 17.82 4.76 -0.23
C ARG A 330 18.81 5.41 0.73
N TYR A 331 20.09 5.02 0.71
CA TYR A 331 21.10 5.56 1.62
C TYR A 331 21.17 7.10 1.59
N PRO A 332 21.30 7.76 0.43
CA PRO A 332 21.40 9.23 0.39
C PRO A 332 20.18 9.92 0.99
N PHE A 333 18.98 9.33 0.81
CA PHE A 333 17.77 9.85 1.42
C PHE A 333 17.82 9.72 2.94
N VAL A 334 18.20 8.55 3.46
CA VAL A 334 18.32 8.29 4.91
C VAL A 334 19.34 9.23 5.55
N GLU A 335 20.49 9.42 4.93
CA GLU A 335 21.53 10.34 5.41
C GLU A 335 21.03 11.79 5.47
N LYS A 336 20.34 12.23 4.42
CA LYS A 336 19.73 13.57 4.38
C LYS A 336 18.65 13.72 5.46
N LEU A 337 17.85 12.68 5.69
CA LEU A 337 16.81 12.66 6.71
C LEU A 337 17.42 12.83 8.10
N LEU A 338 18.43 12.03 8.43
CA LEU A 338 19.16 12.10 9.71
C LEU A 338 19.80 13.48 9.92
N LYS A 339 20.49 14.00 8.91
CA LYS A 339 21.16 15.30 9.00
C LYS A 339 20.17 16.47 9.21
N LYS A 340 18.98 16.40 8.61
CA LYS A 340 17.97 17.45 8.72
C LYS A 340 17.18 17.43 10.01
N ASN A 341 17.18 16.31 10.72
CA ASN A 341 16.35 16.10 11.90
C ASN A 341 17.19 15.56 13.08
N PRO A 342 18.16 16.35 13.59
CA PRO A 342 19.08 15.89 14.63
C PRO A 342 18.39 15.58 15.98
N ASN A 343 17.22 16.15 16.22
CA ASN A 343 16.44 15.98 17.45
C ASN A 343 15.48 14.78 17.40
N ILE A 344 15.40 14.05 16.26
CA ILE A 344 14.57 12.88 16.10
C ILE A 344 15.36 11.63 16.48
N LEU A 345 14.79 10.78 17.33
CA LEU A 345 15.37 9.49 17.67
C LEU A 345 14.98 8.46 16.62
N PHE A 346 15.94 8.10 15.78
CA PHE A 346 15.76 7.13 14.71
C PHE A 346 16.16 5.73 15.13
N ASP A 347 15.35 4.74 14.80
CA ASP A 347 15.66 3.31 14.90
C ASP A 347 15.77 2.70 13.50
N ILE A 348 16.98 2.64 12.95
CA ILE A 348 17.23 2.24 11.56
C ILE A 348 18.05 0.96 11.49
N TYR A 349 17.52 -0.04 10.76
CA TYR A 349 18.15 -1.34 10.53
C TYR A 349 18.53 -1.54 9.05
N GLY A 350 19.57 -2.34 8.82
CA GLY A 350 20.13 -2.54 7.49
C GLY A 350 20.85 -1.31 6.94
N TYR A 351 21.30 -0.43 7.82
CA TYR A 351 22.00 0.81 7.52
C TYR A 351 23.37 0.85 8.21
N LYS A 352 24.42 1.25 7.49
CA LYS A 352 25.81 1.25 7.96
C LYS A 352 26.19 -0.12 8.55
N THR A 353 26.59 -0.16 9.80
CA THR A 353 27.02 -1.36 10.52
C THR A 353 25.88 -2.15 11.14
N ARG A 354 24.67 -1.60 11.20
CA ARG A 354 23.53 -2.24 11.86
C ARG A 354 22.85 -3.24 10.95
N GLN A 355 22.75 -4.49 11.40
CA GLN A 355 22.16 -5.57 10.62
C GLN A 355 20.67 -5.35 10.36
N PRO A 356 20.12 -5.90 9.26
CA PRO A 356 18.66 -6.03 9.07
C PRO A 356 18.07 -6.89 10.17
N ILE A 357 16.83 -6.61 10.52
CA ILE A 357 16.02 -7.42 11.45
C ILE A 357 15.01 -8.26 10.71
N TRP A 358 14.62 -9.36 11.32
CA TRP A 358 13.79 -10.38 10.72
C TRP A 358 12.83 -10.97 11.74
N SER A 359 11.75 -11.57 11.25
CA SER A 359 10.85 -12.37 12.07
C SER A 359 10.24 -11.58 13.23
N GLU A 360 10.20 -12.13 14.42
CA GLU A 360 9.63 -11.51 15.62
C GLU A 360 10.36 -10.25 16.06
N ASP A 361 11.70 -10.22 15.91
CA ASP A 361 12.50 -9.03 16.24
C ASP A 361 12.02 -7.80 15.47
N PHE A 362 11.49 -7.99 14.26
CA PHE A 362 10.91 -6.91 13.47
C PHE A 362 9.70 -6.27 14.17
N TYR A 363 8.80 -7.09 14.74
CA TYR A 363 7.62 -6.61 15.45
C TYR A 363 7.97 -6.02 16.81
N HIS A 364 8.87 -6.64 17.57
CA HIS A 364 9.38 -6.07 18.82
C HIS A 364 9.95 -4.67 18.59
N THR A 365 10.73 -4.50 17.54
CA THR A 365 11.37 -3.23 17.22
C THR A 365 10.37 -2.16 16.78
N ILE A 366 9.41 -2.51 15.90
CA ILE A 366 8.35 -1.57 15.51
C ILE A 366 7.58 -1.07 16.74
N ASN A 367 7.28 -1.95 17.69
CA ASN A 367 6.53 -1.61 18.89
C ASN A 367 7.22 -0.56 19.79
N LEU A 368 8.53 -0.34 19.60
CA LEU A 368 9.30 0.67 20.32
C LEU A 368 9.34 2.04 19.62
N SER A 369 8.64 2.19 18.50
CA SER A 369 8.72 3.42 17.69
C SER A 369 7.33 4.03 17.44
N LYS A 370 7.25 5.37 17.48
CA LYS A 370 6.00 6.13 17.28
C LYS A 370 5.54 6.13 15.81
N MET A 371 6.49 6.10 14.88
CA MET A 371 6.24 6.19 13.43
C MET A 371 7.06 5.15 12.67
N GLY A 372 6.51 4.66 11.56
CA GLY A 372 7.22 3.78 10.63
C GLY A 372 7.40 4.41 9.25
N LEU A 373 8.62 4.39 8.72
CA LEU A 373 8.89 4.87 7.36
C LEU A 373 8.76 3.73 6.35
N ASN A 374 7.86 3.88 5.39
CA ASN A 374 7.77 2.99 4.24
C ASN A 374 8.41 3.63 3.00
N LEU A 375 9.68 3.35 2.76
CA LEU A 375 10.43 3.82 1.60
C LEU A 375 10.81 2.64 0.71
N SER A 376 10.18 2.53 -0.46
CA SER A 376 10.52 1.54 -1.48
C SER A 376 11.80 1.91 -2.23
N ARG A 377 12.47 0.93 -2.87
CA ARG A 377 13.65 1.18 -3.71
C ARG A 377 13.33 2.02 -4.96
N THR A 378 12.07 2.10 -5.34
CA THR A 378 11.61 2.94 -6.43
C THR A 378 10.30 3.62 -6.05
N ASN A 379 10.17 4.90 -6.36
CA ASN A 379 8.98 5.73 -6.14
C ASN A 379 8.30 6.08 -7.47
N SER A 380 8.87 5.63 -8.59
CA SER A 380 8.40 5.97 -9.93
C SER A 380 7.25 5.10 -10.44
N VAL A 381 6.82 4.11 -9.64
CA VAL A 381 5.78 3.15 -10.04
C VAL A 381 4.50 3.42 -9.27
N LYS A 382 3.51 3.98 -9.96
CA LYS A 382 2.16 4.14 -9.42
C LYS A 382 1.57 2.77 -9.08
N TYR A 383 0.85 2.68 -7.97
CA TYR A 383 0.21 1.44 -7.48
C TYR A 383 1.19 0.30 -7.18
N TYR A 384 2.39 0.62 -6.72
CA TYR A 384 3.31 -0.35 -6.14
C TYR A 384 3.79 0.13 -4.77
N THR A 385 3.81 -0.76 -3.81
CA THR A 385 4.42 -0.53 -2.50
C THR A 385 5.22 -1.74 -2.04
N SER A 386 6.16 -1.52 -1.14
CA SER A 386 6.93 -2.64 -0.57
C SER A 386 6.10 -3.41 0.45
N ASN A 387 6.44 -4.69 0.63
CA ASN A 387 5.78 -5.57 1.58
C ASN A 387 5.78 -5.04 3.04
N ARG A 388 6.73 -4.17 3.37
CA ARG A 388 6.82 -3.52 4.70
C ARG A 388 5.55 -2.76 5.09
N ILE A 389 4.80 -2.23 4.12
CA ILE A 389 3.57 -1.47 4.41
C ILE A 389 2.59 -2.27 5.26
N SER A 390 2.44 -3.57 5.01
CA SER A 390 1.52 -4.43 5.76
C SER A 390 1.88 -4.58 7.24
N SER A 391 3.15 -4.35 7.59
CA SER A 391 3.62 -4.44 8.98
C SER A 391 3.69 -3.09 9.68
N LEU A 392 3.44 -1.99 8.96
CA LEU A 392 3.45 -0.62 9.49
C LEU A 392 2.03 -0.07 9.72
N ILE A 393 1.03 -0.74 9.17
CA ILE A 393 -0.40 -0.42 9.34
C ILE A 393 -0.94 -1.11 10.58
#